data_86126ebdae5d23c023bda39d6fc7018c
#
_entry.id   86126ebdae5d23c023bda39d6fc7018c
#
_cell.length_a   1.000
_cell.length_b   1.000
_cell.length_c   1.000
_cell.angle_alpha   90.00
_cell.angle_beta   90.00
_cell.angle_gamma   90.00
#
_symmetry.space_group_name_H-M   'P 1'
#
loop_
_entity.id
_entity.type
_entity.pdbx_description
1 polymer ?
#
loop_
_entity_poly.entity_id
_entity_poly.type
_entity_poly.pdbx_seq_one_letter_code
_entity_poly.pdbx_strand_id
1 'polypeptide(L)'
;MSRIGKQPVAVPANVEVTIDGHNLTVKGPKGELHRSFNPMMTITREGEEIIVSRPDDSREAKSLHGLTRTLIHNMVEGVEKGFQKKLQLVGVGYRAALKGTSLELSLGYSHPVIVEAPEGISFEVPSQTEIIVHGASKEQVGQIAADIRKWRKPEPYKGKGIRYEGEVVRRKLGKAAKGD
;
A
#
# COMPACT_ATOMS: atom_id res chain seq x y z
N MET A 1 -10.78 22.94 -10.76
CA MET A 1 -10.71 21.90 -11.81
C MET A 1 -9.85 20.75 -11.30
N SER A 2 -10.26 19.48 -11.46
CA SER A 2 -9.43 18.32 -11.10
C SER A 2 -8.42 18.06 -12.21
N ARG A 3 -7.18 18.49 -12.04
CA ARG A 3 -6.10 18.24 -13.01
C ARG A 3 -5.80 16.74 -13.14
N ILE A 4 -5.87 16.00 -12.03
CA ILE A 4 -5.60 14.56 -11.97
C ILE A 4 -6.69 13.76 -12.68
N GLY A 5 -7.96 14.05 -12.43
CA GLY A 5 -9.08 13.29 -13.03
C GLY A 5 -9.14 13.35 -14.56
N LYS A 6 -8.67 14.46 -15.15
CA LYS A 6 -8.64 14.65 -16.61
C LYS A 6 -7.49 13.94 -17.33
N GLN A 7 -6.48 13.47 -16.57
CA GLN A 7 -5.36 12.76 -17.19
C GLN A 7 -5.78 11.33 -17.53
N PRO A 8 -5.60 10.88 -18.77
CA PRO A 8 -5.84 9.48 -19.13
C PRO A 8 -4.91 8.55 -18.33
N VAL A 9 -5.32 7.31 -18.21
CA VAL A 9 -4.51 6.24 -17.61
C VAL A 9 -4.03 5.34 -18.73
N ALA A 10 -2.72 5.37 -19.02
CA ALA A 10 -2.12 4.49 -20.01
C ALA A 10 -2.18 3.03 -19.53
N VAL A 11 -2.56 2.13 -20.43
CA VAL A 11 -2.61 0.69 -20.22
C VAL A 11 -1.44 0.05 -20.97
N PRO A 12 -0.45 -0.49 -20.28
CA PRO A 12 0.68 -1.18 -20.93
C PRO A 12 0.20 -2.42 -21.70
N ALA A 13 0.94 -2.82 -22.72
CA ALA A 13 0.59 -3.95 -23.58
C ALA A 13 0.49 -5.32 -22.84
N ASN A 14 1.16 -5.43 -21.71
CA ASN A 14 1.14 -6.63 -20.87
C ASN A 14 0.01 -6.63 -19.81
N VAL A 15 -0.89 -5.63 -19.85
CA VAL A 15 -2.02 -5.49 -18.93
C VAL A 15 -3.32 -5.59 -19.72
N GLU A 16 -4.18 -6.51 -19.29
CA GLU A 16 -5.53 -6.67 -19.81
C GLU A 16 -6.53 -5.93 -18.93
N VAL A 17 -7.41 -5.16 -19.54
CA VAL A 17 -8.45 -4.39 -18.84
C VAL A 17 -9.81 -4.75 -19.37
N THR A 18 -10.70 -5.17 -18.49
CA THR A 18 -12.13 -5.45 -18.78
C THR A 18 -12.98 -4.46 -18.01
N ILE A 19 -13.86 -3.77 -18.74
CA ILE A 19 -14.82 -2.80 -18.18
C ILE A 19 -16.21 -3.34 -18.38
N ASP A 20 -16.95 -3.51 -17.28
CA ASP A 20 -18.37 -3.90 -17.28
C ASP A 20 -19.15 -2.88 -16.46
N GLY A 21 -19.70 -1.87 -17.13
CA GLY A 21 -20.37 -0.74 -16.51
C GLY A 21 -19.44 0.03 -15.55
N HIS A 22 -19.66 -0.14 -14.25
CA HIS A 22 -18.86 0.49 -13.19
C HIS A 22 -17.84 -0.46 -12.56
N ASN A 23 -17.79 -1.70 -13.05
CA ASN A 23 -16.85 -2.70 -12.59
C ASN A 23 -15.64 -2.73 -13.51
N LEU A 24 -14.47 -2.68 -12.91
CA LEU A 24 -13.20 -2.76 -13.61
C LEU A 24 -12.42 -3.96 -13.11
N THR A 25 -11.98 -4.79 -14.04
CA THR A 25 -11.04 -5.88 -13.79
C THR A 25 -9.76 -5.59 -14.55
N VAL A 26 -8.64 -5.65 -13.86
CA VAL A 26 -7.31 -5.42 -14.44
C VAL A 26 -6.45 -6.63 -14.13
N LYS A 27 -5.90 -7.24 -15.19
CA LYS A 27 -5.05 -8.43 -15.10
C LYS A 27 -3.69 -8.17 -15.71
N GLY A 28 -2.65 -8.58 -15.02
CA GLY A 28 -1.26 -8.40 -15.45
C GLY A 28 -0.33 -9.45 -14.89
N PRO A 29 0.97 -9.32 -15.11
CA PRO A 29 1.98 -10.31 -14.70
C PRO A 29 2.09 -10.47 -13.17
N LYS A 30 1.67 -9.46 -12.37
CA LYS A 30 1.74 -9.49 -10.91
C LYS A 30 0.43 -9.93 -10.25
N GLY A 31 -0.63 -10.17 -11.01
CA GLY A 31 -1.91 -10.63 -10.49
C GLY A 31 -3.10 -9.99 -11.19
N GLU A 32 -4.26 -10.17 -10.59
CA GLU A 32 -5.53 -9.64 -11.05
C GLU A 32 -6.18 -8.84 -9.92
N LEU A 33 -6.72 -7.67 -10.26
CA LEU A 33 -7.46 -6.80 -9.36
C LEU A 33 -8.83 -6.50 -9.92
N HIS A 34 -9.83 -6.54 -9.06
CA HIS A 34 -11.21 -6.21 -9.38
C HIS A 34 -11.72 -5.11 -8.45
N ARG A 35 -12.46 -4.13 -9.00
CA ARG A 35 -13.07 -3.06 -8.22
C ARG A 35 -14.33 -2.52 -8.88
N SER A 36 -15.33 -2.24 -8.04
CA SER A 36 -16.52 -1.47 -8.41
C SER A 36 -16.33 0.00 -8.07
N PHE A 37 -16.65 0.87 -9.01
CA PHE A 37 -16.56 2.33 -8.85
C PHE A 37 -17.94 2.96 -8.67
N ASN A 38 -17.94 4.21 -8.21
CA ASN A 38 -19.19 4.95 -8.05
C ASN A 38 -19.88 5.12 -9.42
N PRO A 39 -21.19 4.81 -9.54
CA PRO A 39 -21.95 4.91 -10.79
C PRO A 39 -22.02 6.31 -11.39
N MET A 40 -21.72 7.35 -10.62
CA MET A 40 -21.62 8.72 -11.10
C MET A 40 -20.46 8.92 -12.10
N MET A 41 -19.43 8.08 -12.03
CA MET A 41 -18.27 8.17 -12.93
C MET A 41 -18.45 7.26 -14.13
N THR A 42 -18.18 7.77 -15.32
CA THR A 42 -18.15 6.98 -16.56
C THR A 42 -16.71 6.60 -16.85
N ILE A 43 -16.46 5.30 -17.01
CA ILE A 43 -15.14 4.74 -17.31
C ILE A 43 -15.17 4.20 -18.73
N THR A 44 -14.34 4.71 -19.61
CA THR A 44 -14.25 4.27 -21.01
C THR A 44 -12.81 3.92 -21.36
N ARG A 45 -12.65 2.99 -22.30
CA ARG A 45 -11.33 2.65 -22.86
C ARG A 45 -11.25 3.20 -24.28
N GLU A 46 -10.23 3.99 -24.55
CA GLU A 46 -9.92 4.53 -25.88
C GLU A 46 -8.53 4.05 -26.29
N GLY A 47 -8.48 2.98 -27.08
CA GLY A 47 -7.23 2.36 -27.49
C GLY A 47 -6.44 1.79 -26.31
N GLU A 48 -5.28 2.39 -26.05
CA GLU A 48 -4.38 2.00 -24.94
C GLU A 48 -4.54 2.89 -23.69
N GLU A 49 -5.61 3.68 -23.62
CA GLU A 49 -5.85 4.59 -22.51
C GLU A 49 -7.24 4.37 -21.90
N ILE A 50 -7.34 4.57 -20.58
CA ILE A 50 -8.61 4.61 -19.86
C ILE A 50 -8.89 6.05 -19.50
N ILE A 51 -10.10 6.50 -19.85
CA ILE A 51 -10.60 7.85 -19.58
C ILE A 51 -11.72 7.76 -18.56
N VAL A 52 -11.66 8.61 -17.55
CA VAL A 52 -12.71 8.78 -16.54
C VAL A 52 -13.41 10.10 -16.79
N SER A 53 -14.74 10.05 -16.93
CA SER A 53 -15.58 11.24 -17.13
C SER A 53 -16.52 11.42 -15.95
N ARG A 54 -16.86 12.68 -15.66
CA ARG A 54 -17.84 13.06 -14.65
C ARG A 54 -19.05 13.76 -15.30
N PRO A 55 -20.27 13.66 -14.70
CA PRO A 55 -21.47 14.22 -15.30
C PRO A 55 -21.52 15.74 -15.20
N ASP A 56 -20.97 16.32 -14.12
CA ASP A 56 -21.05 17.74 -13.84
C ASP A 56 -19.81 18.26 -13.08
N ASP A 57 -19.83 19.54 -12.72
CA ASP A 57 -18.78 20.23 -11.99
C ASP A 57 -19.09 20.40 -10.48
N SER A 58 -19.99 19.58 -9.94
CA SER A 58 -20.28 19.55 -8.52
C SER A 58 -19.03 19.21 -7.67
N ARG A 59 -19.05 19.56 -6.40
CA ARG A 59 -17.96 19.26 -5.48
C ARG A 59 -17.72 17.76 -5.34
N GLU A 60 -18.81 17.00 -5.29
CA GLU A 60 -18.79 15.55 -5.19
C GLU A 60 -18.22 14.92 -6.47
N ALA A 61 -18.72 15.28 -7.65
CA ALA A 61 -18.24 14.77 -8.93
C ALA A 61 -16.74 15.07 -9.13
N LYS A 62 -16.26 16.26 -8.76
CA LYS A 62 -14.84 16.61 -8.80
C LYS A 62 -13.98 15.76 -7.88
N SER A 63 -14.47 15.45 -6.68
CA SER A 63 -13.78 14.60 -5.71
C SER A 63 -13.67 13.17 -6.20
N LEU A 64 -14.79 12.58 -6.62
CA LEU A 64 -14.86 11.21 -7.13
C LEU A 64 -14.07 11.03 -8.44
N HIS A 65 -14.04 12.04 -9.31
CA HIS A 65 -13.30 12.01 -10.57
C HIS A 65 -11.80 11.77 -10.35
N GLY A 66 -11.17 12.57 -9.49
CA GLY A 66 -9.76 12.42 -9.16
C GLY A 66 -9.45 11.11 -8.41
N LEU A 67 -10.35 10.71 -7.50
CA LEU A 67 -10.22 9.46 -6.76
C LEU A 67 -10.29 8.24 -7.69
N THR A 68 -11.33 8.17 -8.53
CA THR A 68 -11.53 7.06 -9.47
C THR A 68 -10.34 6.91 -10.42
N ARG A 69 -9.89 8.00 -11.01
CA ARG A 69 -8.71 7.98 -11.90
C ARG A 69 -7.48 7.46 -11.19
N THR A 70 -7.22 7.93 -9.97
CA THR A 70 -6.04 7.51 -9.19
C THR A 70 -6.12 6.03 -8.80
N LEU A 71 -7.29 5.53 -8.42
CA LEU A 71 -7.47 4.12 -8.10
C LEU A 71 -7.25 3.22 -9.32
N ILE A 72 -7.78 3.60 -10.49
CA ILE A 72 -7.55 2.88 -11.75
C ILE A 72 -6.05 2.85 -12.08
N HIS A 73 -5.38 3.99 -11.99
CA HIS A 73 -3.93 4.07 -12.22
C HIS A 73 -3.15 3.15 -11.27
N ASN A 74 -3.48 3.15 -9.98
CA ASN A 74 -2.86 2.25 -9.01
C ASN A 74 -3.14 0.77 -9.32
N MET A 75 -4.32 0.42 -9.84
CA MET A 75 -4.62 -0.96 -10.25
C MET A 75 -3.76 -1.38 -11.43
N VAL A 76 -3.66 -0.56 -12.47
CA VAL A 76 -2.85 -0.83 -13.66
C VAL A 76 -1.37 -0.96 -13.29
N GLU A 77 -0.81 0.00 -12.56
CA GLU A 77 0.58 -0.03 -12.10
C GLU A 77 0.84 -1.26 -11.19
N GLY A 78 -0.09 -1.58 -10.31
CA GLY A 78 0.04 -2.69 -9.37
C GLY A 78 0.08 -4.06 -10.03
N VAL A 79 -0.74 -4.31 -11.05
CA VAL A 79 -0.72 -5.59 -11.78
C VAL A 79 0.45 -5.69 -12.76
N GLU A 80 0.98 -4.55 -13.21
CA GLU A 80 2.17 -4.49 -14.08
C GLU A 80 3.47 -4.69 -13.29
N LYS A 81 3.72 -3.85 -12.30
CA LYS A 81 4.99 -3.75 -11.56
C LYS A 81 4.93 -4.33 -10.16
N GLY A 82 3.75 -4.31 -9.56
CA GLY A 82 3.56 -4.55 -8.13
C GLY A 82 3.94 -3.35 -7.27
N PHE A 83 3.49 -3.40 -6.02
CA PHE A 83 3.88 -2.44 -4.99
C PHE A 83 4.68 -3.12 -3.91
N GLN A 84 5.56 -2.38 -3.28
CA GLN A 84 6.32 -2.84 -2.13
C GLN A 84 6.33 -1.78 -1.03
N LYS A 85 6.34 -2.23 0.22
CA LYS A 85 6.53 -1.36 1.39
C LYS A 85 7.57 -1.98 2.32
N LYS A 86 8.64 -1.24 2.56
CA LYS A 86 9.74 -1.68 3.42
C LYS A 86 9.55 -1.19 4.85
N LEU A 87 9.79 -2.08 5.79
CA LEU A 87 9.77 -1.84 7.23
C LEU A 87 11.12 -2.19 7.83
N GLN A 88 11.51 -1.46 8.87
CA GLN A 88 12.72 -1.67 9.63
C GLN A 88 12.39 -1.91 11.10
N LEU A 89 13.00 -2.94 11.67
CA LEU A 89 12.92 -3.24 13.08
C LEU A 89 14.11 -2.60 13.79
N VAL A 90 13.85 -1.74 14.75
CA VAL A 90 14.86 -1.07 15.54
C VAL A 90 14.71 -1.45 17.01
N GLY A 91 15.75 -2.00 17.58
CA GLY A 91 15.79 -2.39 18.98
C GLY A 91 16.51 -3.71 19.21
N VAL A 92 17.21 -3.82 20.35
CA VAL A 92 17.91 -5.04 20.74
C VAL A 92 16.93 -6.19 20.90
N GLY A 93 17.23 -7.31 20.24
CA GLY A 93 16.42 -8.53 20.31
C GLY A 93 15.20 -8.54 19.39
N TYR A 94 14.94 -7.46 18.61
CA TYR A 94 13.88 -7.46 17.61
C TYR A 94 14.36 -8.16 16.34
N ARG A 95 13.59 -9.15 15.89
CA ARG A 95 13.93 -9.96 14.71
C ARG A 95 12.68 -10.29 13.91
N ALA A 96 12.86 -10.41 12.60
CA ALA A 96 11.89 -10.95 11.67
C ALA A 96 12.46 -12.19 10.99
N ALA A 97 11.63 -13.18 10.74
CA ALA A 97 11.93 -14.36 9.95
C ALA A 97 10.73 -14.79 9.13
N LEU A 98 10.98 -15.47 8.03
CA LEU A 98 9.91 -16.14 7.27
C LEU A 98 9.69 -17.55 7.82
N LYS A 99 8.41 -17.93 7.99
CA LYS A 99 7.97 -19.26 8.35
C LYS A 99 6.98 -19.74 7.30
N GLY A 100 7.50 -20.37 6.25
CA GLY A 100 6.70 -20.62 5.04
C GLY A 100 6.31 -19.30 4.36
N THR A 101 5.02 -19.06 4.20
CA THR A 101 4.47 -17.80 3.67
C THR A 101 4.18 -16.75 4.75
N SER A 102 4.24 -17.14 6.03
CA SER A 102 3.95 -16.26 7.16
C SER A 102 5.21 -15.56 7.66
N LEU A 103 5.01 -14.40 8.26
CA LEU A 103 6.06 -13.61 8.90
C LEU A 103 6.03 -13.88 10.41
N GLU A 104 7.17 -14.29 10.96
CA GLU A 104 7.36 -14.45 12.40
C GLU A 104 8.18 -13.29 12.95
N LEU A 105 7.64 -12.61 13.96
CA LEU A 105 8.25 -11.42 14.57
C LEU A 105 8.56 -11.67 16.04
N SER A 106 9.81 -11.47 16.44
CA SER A 106 10.21 -11.39 17.85
C SER A 106 10.32 -9.92 18.25
N LEU A 107 9.39 -9.45 19.07
CA LEU A 107 9.26 -8.03 19.42
C LEU A 107 9.34 -7.79 20.95
N GLY A 108 9.97 -8.69 21.67
CA GLY A 108 10.09 -8.61 23.12
C GLY A 108 8.82 -8.98 23.90
N TYR A 109 7.90 -9.70 23.26
CA TYR A 109 6.78 -10.36 23.91
C TYR A 109 7.21 -11.77 24.37
N SER A 110 6.39 -12.38 25.25
CA SER A 110 6.64 -13.75 25.75
C SER A 110 6.53 -14.82 24.67
N HIS A 111 5.84 -14.50 23.55
CA HIS A 111 5.67 -15.37 22.39
C HIS A 111 5.89 -14.58 21.10
N PRO A 112 6.29 -15.23 19.99
CA PRO A 112 6.44 -14.58 18.72
C PRO A 112 5.07 -14.14 18.17
N VAL A 113 5.07 -13.08 17.38
CA VAL A 113 3.91 -12.62 16.62
C VAL A 113 3.96 -13.25 15.24
N ILE A 114 2.91 -13.96 14.87
CA ILE A 114 2.77 -14.53 13.52
C ILE A 114 1.81 -13.66 12.71
N VAL A 115 2.26 -13.24 11.55
CA VAL A 115 1.45 -12.50 10.57
C VAL A 115 1.32 -13.36 9.32
N GLU A 116 0.12 -13.81 9.05
CA GLU A 116 -0.18 -14.58 7.83
C GLU A 116 -0.24 -13.64 6.63
N ALA A 117 0.25 -14.12 5.48
CA ALA A 117 0.10 -13.40 4.22
C ALA A 117 -1.31 -13.64 3.67
N PRO A 118 -2.16 -12.63 3.54
CA PRO A 118 -3.43 -12.77 2.85
C PRO A 118 -3.19 -12.97 1.34
N GLU A 119 -4.22 -13.39 0.63
CA GLU A 119 -4.16 -13.58 -0.82
C GLU A 119 -3.66 -12.32 -1.53
N GLY A 120 -2.72 -12.50 -2.45
CA GLY A 120 -2.11 -11.39 -3.21
C GLY A 120 -1.00 -10.63 -2.48
N ILE A 121 -0.63 -11.04 -1.25
CA ILE A 121 0.48 -10.48 -0.48
C ILE A 121 1.58 -11.52 -0.31
N SER A 122 2.81 -11.09 -0.39
CA SER A 122 3.99 -11.88 -0.02
C SER A 122 4.96 -11.06 0.82
N PHE A 123 5.69 -11.76 1.67
CA PHE A 123 6.71 -11.17 2.52
C PHE A 123 8.11 -11.57 2.06
N GLU A 124 9.03 -10.64 2.15
CA GLU A 124 10.45 -10.88 1.98
C GLU A 124 11.20 -10.34 3.21
N VAL A 125 12.17 -11.08 3.70
CA VAL A 125 13.00 -10.71 4.86
C VAL A 125 14.46 -10.78 4.44
N PRO A 126 14.99 -9.70 3.83
CA PRO A 126 16.38 -9.67 3.37
C PRO A 126 17.38 -9.77 4.53
N SER A 127 17.01 -9.25 5.69
CA SER A 127 17.76 -9.34 6.94
C SER A 127 16.81 -9.50 8.13
N GLN A 128 17.32 -9.93 9.27
CA GLN A 128 16.51 -10.10 10.48
C GLN A 128 15.86 -8.80 10.98
N THR A 129 16.24 -7.65 10.46
CA THR A 129 15.77 -6.33 10.86
C THR A 129 14.99 -5.61 9.75
N GLU A 130 14.82 -6.25 8.59
CA GLU A 130 14.13 -5.67 7.46
C GLU A 130 13.02 -6.58 6.94
N ILE A 131 11.89 -6.00 6.65
CA ILE A 131 10.72 -6.68 6.08
C ILE A 131 10.29 -5.91 4.85
N ILE A 132 10.02 -6.62 3.76
CA ILE A 132 9.41 -6.05 2.56
C ILE A 132 8.07 -6.74 2.36
N VAL A 133 7.02 -5.94 2.25
CA VAL A 133 5.66 -6.39 1.91
C VAL A 133 5.43 -6.13 0.44
N HIS A 134 5.14 -7.16 -0.33
CA HIS A 134 4.86 -7.10 -1.76
C HIS A 134 3.41 -7.43 -2.07
N GLY A 135 2.85 -6.81 -3.10
CA GLY A 135 1.53 -7.14 -3.61
C GLY A 135 1.13 -6.28 -4.81
N ALA A 136 0.09 -6.70 -5.52
CA ALA A 136 -0.48 -5.96 -6.64
C ALA A 136 -1.36 -4.79 -6.16
N SER A 137 -2.06 -4.95 -5.02
CA SER A 137 -2.91 -3.90 -4.46
C SER A 137 -2.14 -2.95 -3.55
N LYS A 138 -2.02 -1.68 -3.95
CA LYS A 138 -1.38 -0.62 -3.15
C LYS A 138 -2.04 -0.45 -1.78
N GLU A 139 -3.37 -0.53 -1.73
CA GLU A 139 -4.14 -0.42 -0.50
C GLU A 139 -3.83 -1.57 0.45
N GLN A 140 -3.83 -2.80 -0.07
CA GLN A 140 -3.58 -4.00 0.72
C GLN A 140 -2.14 -4.06 1.24
N VAL A 141 -1.15 -3.74 0.39
CA VAL A 141 0.26 -3.62 0.79
C VAL A 141 0.43 -2.58 1.89
N GLY A 142 -0.21 -1.41 1.75
CA GLY A 142 -0.17 -0.35 2.75
C GLY A 142 -0.84 -0.74 4.05
N GLN A 143 -1.99 -1.41 4.00
CA GLN A 143 -2.72 -1.87 5.18
C GLN A 143 -1.92 -2.91 5.97
N ILE A 144 -1.40 -3.94 5.31
CA ILE A 144 -0.60 -4.97 5.96
C ILE A 144 0.67 -4.40 6.57
N ALA A 145 1.36 -3.49 5.87
CA ALA A 145 2.53 -2.82 6.43
C ALA A 145 2.18 -1.98 7.67
N ALA A 146 1.03 -1.32 7.68
CA ALA A 146 0.54 -0.57 8.83
C ALA A 146 0.18 -1.50 10.01
N ASP A 147 -0.43 -2.64 9.74
CA ASP A 147 -0.79 -3.63 10.76
C ASP A 147 0.46 -4.26 11.39
N ILE A 148 1.48 -4.59 10.60
CA ILE A 148 2.78 -5.04 11.11
C ILE A 148 3.40 -3.96 12.02
N ARG A 149 3.43 -2.71 11.55
CA ARG A 149 3.96 -1.58 12.33
C ARG A 149 3.20 -1.33 13.63
N LYS A 150 1.90 -1.60 13.66
CA LYS A 150 1.02 -1.42 14.83
C LYS A 150 1.42 -2.29 16.01
N TRP A 151 2.02 -3.47 15.79
CA TRP A 151 2.47 -4.36 16.86
C TRP A 151 3.49 -3.69 17.80
N ARG A 152 4.40 -2.89 17.24
CA ARG A 152 5.38 -2.10 18.01
C ARG A 152 5.70 -0.81 17.26
N LYS A 153 4.90 0.23 17.46
CA LYS A 153 5.18 1.56 16.92
C LYS A 153 6.49 2.10 17.52
N PRO A 154 7.27 2.90 16.77
CA PRO A 154 8.47 3.53 17.29
C PRO A 154 8.14 4.39 18.53
N GLU A 155 8.88 4.17 19.61
CA GLU A 155 8.73 4.99 20.82
C GLU A 155 9.58 6.27 20.70
N PRO A 156 9.18 7.36 21.38
CA PRO A 156 9.75 8.68 21.13
C PRO A 156 11.11 8.95 21.79
N TYR A 157 11.64 8.04 22.64
CA TYR A 157 12.88 8.28 23.37
C TYR A 157 14.10 7.70 22.67
N LYS A 158 14.11 6.39 22.44
CA LYS A 158 15.21 5.67 21.75
C LYS A 158 14.87 5.31 20.30
N GLY A 159 13.60 5.45 19.90
CA GLY A 159 13.11 5.09 18.57
C GLY A 159 12.95 3.58 18.35
N LYS A 160 12.89 2.79 19.44
CA LYS A 160 12.71 1.35 19.40
C LYS A 160 11.30 1.01 18.89
N GLY A 161 11.21 0.12 17.91
CA GLY A 161 9.94 -0.28 17.30
C GLY A 161 10.09 -0.61 15.83
N ILE A 162 8.96 -0.79 15.15
CA ILE A 162 8.88 -1.02 13.71
C ILE A 162 8.54 0.31 13.04
N ARG A 163 9.35 0.72 12.08
CA ARG A 163 9.16 1.95 11.31
C ARG A 163 9.20 1.67 9.81
N TYR A 164 8.64 2.57 9.03
CA TYR A 164 8.84 2.55 7.58
C TYR A 164 10.29 2.93 7.24
N GLU A 165 10.78 2.42 6.12
CA GLU A 165 12.06 2.89 5.58
C GLU A 165 12.00 4.40 5.33
N GLY A 166 13.01 5.13 5.83
CA GLY A 166 13.07 6.59 5.73
C GLY A 166 12.14 7.37 6.69
N GLU A 167 11.39 6.69 7.56
CA GLU A 167 10.56 7.36 8.56
C GLU A 167 11.41 8.06 9.62
N VAL A 168 11.24 9.37 9.76
CA VAL A 168 11.86 10.17 10.81
C VAL A 168 11.00 10.12 12.07
N VAL A 169 11.50 9.42 13.09
CA VAL A 169 10.83 9.35 14.39
C VAL A 169 11.18 10.59 15.22
N ARG A 170 10.18 11.41 15.52
CA ARG A 170 10.38 12.58 16.43
C ARG A 170 10.72 12.08 17.82
N ARG A 171 11.89 12.46 18.31
CA ARG A 171 12.37 12.08 19.65
C ARG A 171 12.04 13.15 20.68
N LYS A 172 11.76 12.69 21.90
CA LYS A 172 11.58 13.54 23.09
C LYS A 172 12.81 13.38 23.98
N LEU A 173 13.18 14.46 24.66
CA LEU A 173 14.22 14.41 25.70
C LEU A 173 13.69 13.65 26.92
N GLY A 174 14.51 12.76 27.47
CA GLY A 174 14.20 12.07 28.73
C GLY A 174 14.23 13.02 29.93
N LYS A 175 13.73 12.53 31.08
CA LYS A 175 13.66 13.34 32.31
C LYS A 175 15.02 13.88 32.78
N ALA A 176 16.13 13.22 32.49
CA ALA A 176 17.49 13.64 32.87
C ALA A 176 18.03 14.86 32.10
N ALA A 177 17.41 15.27 31.00
CA ALA A 177 17.80 16.42 30.19
C ALA A 177 17.04 17.72 30.57
N LYS A 178 16.27 17.71 31.66
CA LYS A 178 15.42 18.82 32.12
C LYS A 178 16.00 19.56 33.36
N GLY A 179 17.25 19.28 33.67
CA GLY A 179 17.98 19.92 34.74
C GLY A 179 19.17 20.70 34.18
N ASP A 180 18.95 21.93 33.79
CA ASP A 180 19.80 23.11 33.87
C ASP A 180 18.99 24.31 33.38
#